data_c0707c441c9c1ebeb0e197be2fae1493
#
_entry.id   c0707c441c9c1ebeb0e197be2fae1493
#
_cell.length_a   1.000
_cell.length_b   1.000
_cell.length_c   1.000
_cell.angle_alpha   90.00
_cell.angle_beta   90.00
_cell.angle_gamma   90.00
#
_symmetry.space_group_name_H-M   'P 1'
#
loop_
_entity.id
_entity.type
_entity.pdbx_description
1 polymer ?
#
loop_
_entity_poly.entity_id
_entity_poly.type
_entity_poly.pdbx_seq_one_letter_code
_entity_poly.pdbx_strand_id
1 'polypeptide(L)'
;KPWCQVEDRKFLCPAPGYDRHFAITEHFGMKLIPVPMNENGPDMDVVEELVSSDDTIKGIWCVPKYENPMGIVFSDETIQRFANLKPLAKDFRIFWDNAYCVHSIYQNEETDIPDIISECEKAGNPDMVYEFCSTSKITFPGSGISAVASSPANLIDIKGFLKYATIGPDKINQLRHVRYFKNIAGIKAHMAKHADILRPKFEAVDKILNDELNGLGIAEWTKPNGGYFISFNTLKGCASDTVTLCSKMGVAFTPAGATYPYGNDPEDQNIRIAPTFANMKDIKLATKIFALSVKIVTLEKLINKAA
;
A
#
# COMPACT_ATOMS: atom_id res chain seq x y z
N LYS A 1 8.95 21.93 18.09
CA LYS A 1 10.10 22.10 17.17
C LYS A 1 9.73 21.51 15.83
N PRO A 2 10.14 22.09 14.68
CA PRO A 2 9.98 21.44 13.39
C PRO A 2 10.62 20.03 13.39
N TRP A 3 10.07 19.09 12.63
CA TRP A 3 10.57 17.71 12.60
C TRP A 3 12.07 17.62 12.33
N CYS A 4 12.62 18.51 11.48
CA CYS A 4 14.06 18.54 11.17
C CYS A 4 14.96 18.89 12.38
N GLN A 5 14.39 19.41 13.46
CA GLN A 5 15.11 19.78 14.70
C GLN A 5 14.93 18.76 15.83
N VAL A 6 14.24 17.65 15.58
CA VAL A 6 14.07 16.54 16.54
C VAL A 6 15.09 15.47 16.20
N GLU A 7 15.95 15.13 17.15
CA GLU A 7 16.83 13.97 17.03
C GLU A 7 16.00 12.68 17.15
N ASP A 8 16.50 11.60 16.54
CA ASP A 8 15.88 10.27 16.61
C ASP A 8 14.41 10.18 16.19
N ARG A 9 13.99 11.02 15.25
CA ARG A 9 12.63 10.97 14.70
C ARG A 9 12.28 9.59 14.18
N LYS A 10 11.11 9.12 14.55
CA LYS A 10 10.56 7.82 14.14
C LYS A 10 9.29 7.98 13.34
N PHE A 11 9.04 7.04 12.47
CA PHE A 11 7.82 6.98 11.67
C PHE A 11 7.31 5.55 11.61
N LEU A 12 6.04 5.36 11.88
CA LEU A 12 5.42 4.05 11.83
C LEU A 12 5.19 3.63 10.38
N CYS A 13 5.59 2.42 10.07
CA CYS A 13 5.57 1.85 8.75
C CYS A 13 4.83 0.50 8.80
N PRO A 14 3.51 0.46 8.52
CA PRO A 14 2.80 -0.79 8.37
C PRO A 14 3.51 -1.71 7.37
N ALA A 15 3.72 -2.97 7.77
CA ALA A 15 4.46 -3.95 7.00
C ALA A 15 3.77 -5.34 7.07
N PRO A 16 3.64 -6.04 5.92
CA PRO A 16 4.12 -5.63 4.60
C PRO A 16 3.43 -4.36 4.10
N GLY A 17 4.16 -3.48 3.39
CA GLY A 17 3.69 -2.17 2.97
C GLY A 17 4.40 -1.63 1.72
N TYR A 18 4.15 -0.37 1.38
CA TYR A 18 4.67 0.25 0.17
C TYR A 18 6.12 0.72 0.34
N ASP A 19 7.03 0.10 -0.41
CA ASP A 19 8.47 0.37 -0.39
C ASP A 19 8.86 1.84 -0.59
N ARG A 20 8.06 2.61 -1.35
CA ARG A 20 8.33 4.03 -1.56
C ARG A 20 8.10 4.88 -0.31
N HIS A 21 7.12 4.53 0.51
CA HIS A 21 6.92 5.17 1.82
C HIS A 21 8.15 5.01 2.71
N PHE A 22 8.70 3.80 2.74
CA PHE A 22 9.93 3.51 3.51
C PHE A 22 11.11 4.32 3.00
N ALA A 23 11.36 4.28 1.68
CA ALA A 23 12.45 5.00 1.06
C ALA A 23 12.37 6.53 1.27
N ILE A 24 11.17 7.12 1.20
CA ILE A 24 10.97 8.56 1.47
C ILE A 24 11.30 8.86 2.94
N THR A 25 10.80 8.06 3.86
CA THR A 25 10.99 8.25 5.30
C THR A 25 12.47 8.18 5.67
N GLU A 26 13.17 7.16 5.14
CA GLU A 26 14.62 6.98 5.33
C GLU A 26 15.40 8.14 4.72
N HIS A 27 15.05 8.59 3.50
CA HIS A 27 15.69 9.73 2.85
C HIS A 27 15.66 11.00 3.71
N PHE A 28 14.58 11.23 4.45
CA PHE A 28 14.47 12.34 5.40
C PHE A 28 15.10 12.07 6.77
N GLY A 29 15.86 10.99 6.92
CA GLY A 29 16.60 10.65 8.13
C GLY A 29 15.70 10.27 9.31
N MET A 30 14.51 9.71 9.06
CA MET A 30 13.64 9.18 10.11
C MET A 30 13.88 7.68 10.29
N LYS A 31 13.83 7.20 11.52
CA LYS A 31 13.88 5.76 11.81
C LYS A 31 12.54 5.12 11.47
N LEU A 32 12.58 4.05 10.71
CA LEU A 32 11.40 3.27 10.34
C LEU A 32 11.05 2.29 11.45
N ILE A 33 9.84 2.35 11.95
CA ILE A 33 9.32 1.41 12.97
C ILE A 33 8.26 0.56 12.30
N PRO A 34 8.52 -0.73 12.06
CA PRO A 34 7.54 -1.62 11.46
C PRO A 34 6.35 -1.83 12.40
N VAL A 35 5.15 -1.82 11.84
CA VAL A 35 3.90 -2.16 12.52
C VAL A 35 3.29 -3.35 11.79
N PRO A 36 2.93 -4.44 12.48
CA PRO A 36 2.28 -5.57 11.85
C PRO A 36 0.97 -5.17 11.17
N MET A 37 0.67 -5.84 10.05
CA MET A 37 -0.59 -5.71 9.34
C MET A 37 -1.45 -6.96 9.55
N ASN A 38 -2.76 -6.76 9.60
CA ASN A 38 -3.76 -7.82 9.61
C ASN A 38 -4.82 -7.55 8.51
N GLU A 39 -5.88 -8.35 8.47
CA GLU A 39 -6.94 -8.24 7.46
C GLU A 39 -7.78 -6.95 7.56
N ASN A 40 -7.73 -6.25 8.70
CA ASN A 40 -8.49 -5.03 8.97
C ASN A 40 -7.65 -3.75 8.85
N GLY A 41 -6.33 -3.88 8.64
CA GLY A 41 -5.39 -2.75 8.58
C GLY A 41 -4.15 -3.00 9.46
N PRO A 42 -3.46 -1.93 9.88
CA PRO A 42 -2.39 -2.03 10.86
C PRO A 42 -2.91 -2.57 12.21
N ASP A 43 -2.05 -3.27 12.92
CA ASP A 43 -2.34 -3.66 14.31
C ASP A 43 -2.46 -2.40 15.18
N MET A 44 -3.71 -2.01 15.47
CA MET A 44 -3.99 -0.77 16.18
C MET A 44 -3.60 -0.81 17.65
N ASP A 45 -3.51 -1.99 18.28
CA ASP A 45 -3.01 -2.10 19.66
C ASP A 45 -1.54 -1.67 19.71
N VAL A 46 -0.75 -2.13 18.75
CA VAL A 46 0.65 -1.73 18.58
C VAL A 46 0.78 -0.25 18.24
N VAL A 47 -0.06 0.26 17.33
CA VAL A 47 -0.03 1.69 16.96
C VAL A 47 -0.32 2.57 18.17
N GLU A 48 -1.39 2.29 18.91
CA GLU A 48 -1.84 3.07 20.08
C GLU A 48 -0.80 3.06 21.21
N GLU A 49 -0.21 1.90 21.49
CA GLU A 49 0.85 1.75 22.48
C GLU A 49 2.07 2.61 22.12
N LEU A 50 2.54 2.49 20.89
CA LEU A 50 3.73 3.20 20.42
C LEU A 50 3.52 4.72 20.43
N VAL A 51 2.42 5.23 19.85
CA VAL A 51 2.20 6.69 19.73
C VAL A 51 1.89 7.35 21.08
N SER A 52 1.33 6.62 22.03
CA SER A 52 1.02 7.14 23.36
C SER A 52 2.23 7.15 24.31
N SER A 53 3.29 6.40 24.00
CA SER A 53 4.46 6.22 24.87
C SER A 53 5.74 6.94 24.39
N ASP A 54 5.81 7.32 23.09
CA ASP A 54 7.04 7.87 22.48
C ASP A 54 6.74 9.14 21.68
N ASP A 55 7.21 10.29 22.19
CA ASP A 55 7.04 11.60 21.54
C ASP A 55 7.97 11.84 20.35
N THR A 56 8.91 10.93 20.08
CA THR A 56 9.76 10.95 18.88
C THR A 56 9.07 10.36 17.65
N ILE A 57 7.95 9.65 17.81
CA ILE A 57 7.14 9.14 16.71
C ILE A 57 6.32 10.28 16.10
N LYS A 58 6.60 10.62 14.85
CA LYS A 58 6.05 11.81 14.18
C LYS A 58 4.92 11.50 13.21
N GLY A 59 4.75 10.25 12.83
CA GLY A 59 3.64 9.90 11.96
C GLY A 59 3.57 8.43 11.61
N ILE A 60 2.58 8.12 10.78
CA ILE A 60 2.32 6.81 10.24
C ILE A 60 1.89 6.92 8.77
N TRP A 61 2.35 5.99 7.93
CA TRP A 61 1.83 5.81 6.58
C TRP A 61 0.61 4.90 6.58
N CYS A 62 -0.42 5.26 5.83
CA CYS A 62 -1.63 4.46 5.65
C CYS A 62 -2.03 4.42 4.18
N VAL A 63 -2.33 3.23 3.65
CA VAL A 63 -3.00 3.03 2.36
C VAL A 63 -4.34 2.35 2.66
N PRO A 64 -5.43 3.12 2.89
CA PRO A 64 -6.62 2.59 3.54
C PRO A 64 -7.48 1.70 2.65
N LYS A 65 -7.34 1.80 1.33
CA LYS A 65 -8.17 1.07 0.38
C LYS A 65 -7.29 0.35 -0.63
N TYR A 66 -7.49 -0.96 -0.75
CA TYR A 66 -6.70 -1.85 -1.61
C TYR A 66 -5.19 -1.70 -1.37
N GLU A 67 -4.80 -1.85 -0.10
CA GLU A 67 -3.46 -1.62 0.41
C GLU A 67 -2.38 -2.33 -0.43
N ASN A 68 -1.22 -1.71 -0.54
CA ASN A 68 -0.06 -2.23 -1.27
C ASN A 68 0.97 -2.82 -0.28
N PRO A 69 1.17 -4.15 -0.20
CA PRO A 69 0.77 -5.16 -1.20
C PRO A 69 -0.49 -5.98 -0.87
N MET A 70 -1.10 -5.85 0.31
CA MET A 70 -2.08 -6.80 0.81
C MET A 70 -3.43 -6.77 0.07
N GLY A 71 -3.77 -5.66 -0.58
CA GLY A 71 -5.04 -5.51 -1.28
C GLY A 71 -6.26 -5.39 -0.36
N ILE A 72 -6.05 -5.28 0.95
CA ILE A 72 -7.11 -5.12 1.95
C ILE A 72 -7.70 -3.71 1.94
N VAL A 73 -8.86 -3.58 2.54
CA VAL A 73 -9.53 -2.31 2.86
C VAL A 73 -9.59 -2.20 4.38
N PHE A 74 -9.17 -1.07 4.94
CA PHE A 74 -9.22 -0.86 6.39
C PHE A 74 -10.67 -0.93 6.87
N SER A 75 -10.87 -1.59 8.02
CA SER A 75 -12.20 -1.67 8.63
C SER A 75 -12.63 -0.33 9.21
N ASP A 76 -13.94 -0.13 9.35
CA ASP A 76 -14.49 1.06 10.00
C ASP A 76 -13.93 1.22 11.42
N GLU A 77 -13.77 0.13 12.16
CA GLU A 77 -13.18 0.12 13.49
C GLU A 77 -11.73 0.65 13.46
N THR A 78 -10.90 0.18 12.53
CA THR A 78 -9.53 0.66 12.34
C THR A 78 -9.51 2.17 12.09
N ILE A 79 -10.40 2.68 11.22
CA ILE A 79 -10.49 4.11 10.91
C ILE A 79 -10.92 4.91 12.14
N GLN A 80 -11.90 4.41 12.91
CA GLN A 80 -12.33 5.04 14.16
C GLN A 80 -11.20 5.06 15.20
N ARG A 81 -10.42 4.01 15.32
CA ARG A 81 -9.25 3.96 16.21
C ARG A 81 -8.20 4.98 15.79
N PHE A 82 -7.91 5.11 14.49
CA PHE A 82 -7.04 6.17 13.98
C PHE A 82 -7.52 7.57 14.35
N ALA A 83 -8.80 7.85 14.18
CA ALA A 83 -9.38 9.16 14.50
C ALA A 83 -9.28 9.50 16.00
N ASN A 84 -9.33 8.48 16.86
CA ASN A 84 -9.29 8.63 18.32
C ASN A 84 -7.88 8.48 18.93
N LEU A 85 -6.82 8.38 18.12
CA LEU A 85 -5.45 8.30 18.61
C LEU A 85 -5.12 9.47 19.56
N LYS A 86 -4.31 9.17 20.55
CA LYS A 86 -3.81 10.15 21.54
C LYS A 86 -2.29 10.17 21.54
N PRO A 87 -1.65 10.67 20.47
CA PRO A 87 -0.20 10.68 20.38
C PRO A 87 0.42 11.57 21.46
N LEU A 88 1.52 11.11 22.07
CA LEU A 88 2.33 11.92 22.97
C LEU A 88 2.99 13.08 22.21
N ALA A 89 3.36 12.87 20.96
CA ALA A 89 3.85 13.90 20.06
C ALA A 89 2.71 14.77 19.54
N LYS A 90 2.65 16.03 19.94
CA LYS A 90 1.61 17.01 19.49
C LYS A 90 1.64 17.27 17.98
N ASP A 91 2.75 17.02 17.35
CA ASP A 91 3.00 17.19 15.91
C ASP A 91 2.92 15.86 15.13
N PHE A 92 2.37 14.82 15.73
CA PHE A 92 2.10 13.55 15.05
C PHE A 92 1.11 13.74 13.90
N ARG A 93 1.34 13.04 12.78
CA ARG A 93 0.47 13.11 11.60
C ARG A 93 0.24 11.74 10.98
N ILE A 94 -0.99 11.51 10.54
CA ILE A 94 -1.39 10.37 9.72
C ILE A 94 -1.24 10.79 8.25
N PHE A 95 -0.42 10.07 7.49
CA PHE A 95 -0.27 10.24 6.05
C PHE A 95 -1.17 9.22 5.37
N TRP A 96 -2.35 9.67 4.95
CA TRP A 96 -3.42 8.85 4.39
C TRP A 96 -3.31 8.86 2.86
N ASP A 97 -2.55 7.89 2.32
CA ASP A 97 -2.32 7.74 0.88
C ASP A 97 -3.47 6.97 0.22
N ASN A 98 -4.49 7.71 -0.19
CA ASN A 98 -5.69 7.16 -0.83
C ASN A 98 -5.49 6.93 -2.34
N ALA A 99 -4.38 6.28 -2.69
CA ALA A 99 -3.94 6.06 -4.08
C ALA A 99 -4.88 5.16 -4.90
N TYR A 100 -5.69 4.33 -4.23
CA TYR A 100 -6.55 3.34 -4.86
C TYR A 100 -8.05 3.56 -4.61
N CYS A 101 -8.47 4.75 -4.21
CA CYS A 101 -9.83 5.07 -3.80
C CYS A 101 -10.94 4.62 -4.79
N VAL A 102 -10.65 4.51 -6.08
CA VAL A 102 -11.59 4.13 -7.16
C VAL A 102 -11.14 2.90 -7.96
N HIS A 103 -10.29 2.04 -7.37
CA HIS A 103 -9.64 0.92 -8.07
C HIS A 103 -10.29 -0.44 -7.78
N SER A 104 -11.61 -0.48 -7.56
CA SER A 104 -12.32 -1.76 -7.49
C SER A 104 -12.22 -2.49 -8.82
N ILE A 105 -11.96 -3.80 -8.78
CA ILE A 105 -12.00 -4.68 -9.96
C ILE A 105 -13.34 -5.43 -10.10
N TYR A 106 -14.18 -5.36 -9.06
CA TYR A 106 -15.56 -5.90 -9.05
C TYR A 106 -16.53 -4.76 -8.76
N GLN A 107 -17.34 -4.37 -9.74
CA GLN A 107 -18.20 -3.17 -9.65
C GLN A 107 -19.26 -3.25 -8.54
N ASN A 108 -19.70 -4.46 -8.17
CA ASN A 108 -20.72 -4.69 -7.15
C ASN A 108 -20.12 -4.90 -5.74
N GLU A 109 -18.82 -4.84 -5.59
CA GLU A 109 -18.08 -5.08 -4.35
C GLU A 109 -17.23 -3.87 -3.94
N GLU A 110 -17.58 -2.68 -4.45
CA GLU A 110 -16.92 -1.44 -4.01
C GLU A 110 -17.24 -1.20 -2.53
N THR A 111 -16.22 -1.23 -1.71
CA THR A 111 -16.33 -0.92 -0.28
C THR A 111 -16.11 0.57 -0.08
N ASP A 112 -17.10 1.29 0.40
CA ASP A 112 -16.93 2.63 0.93
C ASP A 112 -16.32 2.56 2.32
N ILE A 113 -15.46 3.50 2.65
CA ILE A 113 -14.83 3.64 3.96
C ILE A 113 -15.20 5.00 4.57
N PRO A 114 -15.27 5.11 5.91
CA PRO A 114 -15.48 6.39 6.57
C PRO A 114 -14.44 7.43 6.16
N ASP A 115 -14.85 8.68 6.03
CA ASP A 115 -13.97 9.80 5.75
C ASP A 115 -13.12 10.11 6.99
N ILE A 116 -11.84 9.80 6.95
CA ILE A 116 -10.91 9.95 8.08
C ILE A 116 -10.82 11.39 8.58
N ILE A 117 -10.93 12.40 7.70
CA ILE A 117 -10.87 13.80 8.10
C ILE A 117 -12.09 14.13 8.96
N SER A 118 -13.29 13.76 8.51
CA SER A 118 -14.52 13.95 9.28
C SER A 118 -14.51 13.18 10.59
N GLU A 119 -13.97 11.96 10.61
CA GLU A 119 -13.87 11.18 11.86
C GLU A 119 -12.88 11.83 12.85
N CYS A 120 -11.75 12.34 12.37
CA CYS A 120 -10.80 13.08 13.20
C CYS A 120 -11.40 14.40 13.74
N GLU A 121 -12.20 15.12 12.94
CA GLU A 121 -12.91 16.32 13.42
C GLU A 121 -13.88 15.97 14.56
N LYS A 122 -14.69 14.91 14.41
CA LYS A 122 -15.61 14.42 15.45
C LYS A 122 -14.87 14.01 16.72
N ALA A 123 -13.68 13.41 16.59
CA ALA A 123 -12.84 12.99 17.71
C ALA A 123 -12.06 14.14 18.37
N GLY A 124 -12.15 15.39 17.85
CA GLY A 124 -11.41 16.54 18.36
C GLY A 124 -9.95 16.62 17.91
N ASN A 125 -9.57 15.88 16.86
CA ASN A 125 -8.22 15.79 16.32
C ASN A 125 -8.13 16.31 14.86
N PRO A 126 -8.67 17.50 14.51
CA PRO A 126 -8.82 17.94 13.12
C PRO A 126 -7.50 18.07 12.36
N ASP A 127 -6.40 18.33 13.05
CA ASP A 127 -5.09 18.56 12.43
C ASP A 127 -4.25 17.30 12.25
N MET A 128 -4.78 16.11 12.60
CA MET A 128 -3.97 14.89 12.66
C MET A 128 -3.69 14.28 11.27
N VAL A 129 -4.50 14.57 10.25
CA VAL A 129 -4.47 13.88 8.95
C VAL A 129 -4.02 14.77 7.81
N TYR A 130 -3.13 14.19 6.98
CA TYR A 130 -2.91 14.62 5.59
C TYR A 130 -3.41 13.50 4.68
N GLU A 131 -4.50 13.74 3.95
CA GLU A 131 -5.01 12.80 2.94
C GLU A 131 -4.53 13.18 1.55
N PHE A 132 -4.02 12.20 0.82
CA PHE A 132 -3.46 12.38 -0.52
C PHE A 132 -4.21 11.52 -1.53
N CYS A 133 -4.45 12.06 -2.71
CA CYS A 133 -4.89 11.29 -3.86
C CYS A 133 -4.20 11.75 -5.14
N SER A 134 -4.21 10.89 -6.16
CA SER A 134 -3.59 11.18 -7.45
C SER A 134 -4.29 10.45 -8.59
N THR A 135 -4.31 11.07 -9.77
CA THR A 135 -4.79 10.42 -10.99
C THR A 135 -3.70 9.65 -11.74
N SER A 136 -2.49 9.51 -11.17
CA SER A 136 -1.37 8.83 -11.83
C SER A 136 -1.65 7.37 -12.19
N LYS A 137 -2.49 6.69 -11.40
CA LYS A 137 -2.95 5.32 -11.64
C LYS A 137 -4.34 5.26 -12.29
N ILE A 138 -4.97 6.40 -12.54
CA ILE A 138 -6.27 6.55 -13.19
C ILE A 138 -6.08 6.92 -14.66
N THR A 139 -5.14 7.83 -14.95
CA THR A 139 -4.82 8.31 -16.30
C THR A 139 -3.42 7.87 -16.74
N PHE A 140 -2.44 8.78 -16.61
CA PHE A 140 -1.06 8.51 -17.02
C PHE A 140 -0.07 8.83 -15.89
N PRO A 141 0.86 7.95 -15.56
CA PRO A 141 1.96 8.30 -14.68
C PRO A 141 2.79 9.45 -15.31
N GLY A 142 3.20 10.41 -14.46
CA GLY A 142 3.92 11.61 -14.92
C GLY A 142 3.04 12.71 -15.55
N SER A 143 1.78 12.43 -15.84
CA SER A 143 0.81 13.39 -16.39
C SER A 143 -0.47 13.46 -15.55
N GLY A 144 -0.44 12.90 -14.35
CA GLY A 144 -1.54 12.97 -13.39
C GLY A 144 -1.65 14.35 -12.74
N ILE A 145 -2.76 14.54 -12.05
CA ILE A 145 -2.94 15.59 -11.06
C ILE A 145 -3.02 14.94 -9.68
N SER A 146 -2.65 15.66 -8.65
CA SER A 146 -2.78 15.22 -7.27
C SER A 146 -3.49 16.27 -6.43
N ALA A 147 -4.07 15.83 -5.34
CA ALA A 147 -4.68 16.69 -4.35
C ALA A 147 -4.26 16.25 -2.96
N VAL A 148 -4.24 17.22 -2.03
CA VAL A 148 -4.11 16.99 -0.61
C VAL A 148 -5.32 17.61 0.08
N ALA A 149 -5.92 16.85 0.99
CA ALA A 149 -6.97 17.34 1.89
C ALA A 149 -6.45 17.27 3.34
N SER A 150 -6.83 18.25 4.14
CA SER A 150 -6.47 18.36 5.55
C SER A 150 -7.25 19.50 6.20
N SER A 151 -7.01 19.74 7.50
CA SER A 151 -7.58 20.89 8.20
C SER A 151 -7.14 22.22 7.58
N PRO A 152 -7.90 23.31 7.79
CA PRO A 152 -7.51 24.65 7.36
C PRO A 152 -6.14 25.08 7.87
N ALA A 153 -5.77 24.72 9.11
CA ALA A 153 -4.47 25.04 9.70
C ALA A 153 -3.33 24.35 8.93
N ASN A 154 -3.42 23.05 8.70
CA ASN A 154 -2.44 22.30 7.93
C ASN A 154 -2.33 22.81 6.48
N LEU A 155 -3.44 23.19 5.86
CA LEU A 155 -3.46 23.70 4.48
C LEU A 155 -2.78 25.08 4.35
N ILE A 156 -2.78 25.89 5.39
CA ILE A 156 -2.03 27.17 5.40
C ILE A 156 -0.53 26.89 5.26
N ASP A 157 -0.02 25.94 6.02
CA ASP A 157 1.41 25.56 5.97
C ASP A 157 1.78 24.97 4.61
N ILE A 158 0.98 24.02 4.09
CA ILE A 158 1.21 23.41 2.77
C ILE A 158 1.22 24.47 1.67
N LYS A 159 0.24 25.39 1.67
CA LYS A 159 0.18 26.50 0.70
C LYS A 159 1.40 27.44 0.82
N GLY A 160 1.89 27.63 2.04
CA GLY A 160 3.13 28.37 2.28
C GLY A 160 4.32 27.77 1.55
N PHE A 161 4.49 26.45 1.57
CA PHE A 161 5.53 25.75 0.81
C PHE A 161 5.29 25.77 -0.71
N LEU A 162 4.08 25.48 -1.14
CA LEU A 162 3.71 25.43 -2.56
C LEU A 162 3.94 26.76 -3.28
N LYS A 163 3.77 27.88 -2.58
CA LYS A 163 4.03 29.21 -3.10
C LYS A 163 5.45 29.36 -3.65
N TYR A 164 6.42 28.71 -3.03
CA TYR A 164 7.83 28.77 -3.46
C TYR A 164 8.23 27.61 -4.34
N ALA A 165 7.63 26.43 -4.15
CA ALA A 165 7.99 25.23 -4.88
C ALA A 165 7.46 25.23 -6.33
N THR A 166 6.23 25.70 -6.54
CA THR A 166 5.56 25.58 -7.84
C THR A 166 4.89 26.87 -8.34
N ILE A 167 4.77 27.91 -7.48
CA ILE A 167 3.99 29.16 -7.75
C ILE A 167 2.51 28.87 -7.97
N GLY A 168 2.19 27.82 -8.72
CA GLY A 168 0.83 27.34 -8.96
C GLY A 168 0.83 26.00 -9.70
N PRO A 169 -0.32 25.29 -9.66
CA PRO A 169 -0.46 24.00 -10.30
C PRO A 169 -0.53 24.11 -11.82
N ASP A 170 -0.25 22.99 -12.54
CA ASP A 170 -0.44 22.88 -13.98
C ASP A 170 -1.94 22.91 -14.34
N LYS A 171 -2.42 24.12 -14.65
CA LYS A 171 -3.83 24.40 -14.95
C LYS A 171 -4.31 23.74 -16.25
N ILE A 172 -3.41 23.58 -17.24
CA ILE A 172 -3.75 22.94 -18.50
C ILE A 172 -4.02 21.46 -18.27
N ASN A 173 -3.17 20.81 -17.48
CA ASN A 173 -3.35 19.40 -17.12
C ASN A 173 -4.62 19.20 -16.28
N GLN A 174 -4.90 20.09 -15.31
CA GLN A 174 -6.16 20.07 -14.56
C GLN A 174 -7.38 20.21 -15.50
N LEU A 175 -7.36 21.18 -16.41
CA LEU A 175 -8.45 21.38 -17.38
C LEU A 175 -8.65 20.16 -18.29
N ARG A 176 -7.56 19.50 -18.70
CA ARG A 176 -7.64 18.25 -19.48
C ARG A 176 -8.40 17.17 -18.72
N HIS A 177 -8.10 16.96 -17.45
CA HIS A 177 -8.79 16.00 -16.58
C HIS A 177 -10.27 16.35 -16.39
N VAL A 178 -10.57 17.62 -16.10
CA VAL A 178 -11.96 18.10 -15.96
C VAL A 178 -12.76 17.90 -17.24
N ARG A 179 -12.19 18.21 -18.41
CA ARG A 179 -12.87 18.03 -19.69
C ARG A 179 -13.12 16.57 -20.03
N TYR A 180 -12.19 15.69 -19.67
CA TYR A 180 -12.30 14.25 -19.93
C TYR A 180 -13.30 13.58 -19.00
N PHE A 181 -13.15 13.76 -17.71
CA PHE A 181 -13.98 13.07 -16.71
C PHE A 181 -15.30 13.76 -16.43
N LYS A 182 -15.35 15.08 -16.51
CA LYS A 182 -16.48 15.96 -16.19
C LYS A 182 -16.86 15.94 -14.71
N ASN A 183 -17.05 14.75 -14.11
CA ASN A 183 -17.46 14.54 -12.71
C ASN A 183 -17.03 13.16 -12.21
N ILE A 184 -17.39 12.82 -10.97
CA ILE A 184 -17.07 11.53 -10.35
C ILE A 184 -17.65 10.32 -11.11
N ALA A 185 -18.85 10.46 -11.69
CA ALA A 185 -19.44 9.40 -12.49
C ALA A 185 -18.59 9.08 -13.74
N GLY A 186 -17.98 10.10 -14.34
CA GLY A 186 -17.04 9.92 -15.45
C GLY A 186 -15.75 9.21 -15.02
N ILE A 187 -15.25 9.49 -13.81
CA ILE A 187 -14.10 8.74 -13.25
C ILE A 187 -14.49 7.28 -13.01
N LYS A 188 -15.63 7.02 -12.36
CA LYS A 188 -16.10 5.64 -12.10
C LYS A 188 -16.31 4.86 -13.41
N ALA A 189 -16.91 5.47 -14.43
CA ALA A 189 -17.08 4.84 -15.74
C ALA A 189 -15.74 4.55 -16.46
N HIS A 190 -14.73 5.38 -16.25
CA HIS A 190 -13.39 5.13 -16.77
C HIS A 190 -12.71 3.96 -16.01
N MET A 191 -12.80 3.95 -14.70
CA MET A 191 -12.21 2.89 -13.87
C MET A 191 -12.90 1.53 -14.08
N ALA A 192 -14.18 1.51 -14.43
CA ALA A 192 -14.85 0.27 -14.84
C ALA A 192 -14.17 -0.40 -16.04
N LYS A 193 -13.68 0.38 -17.01
CA LYS A 193 -12.91 -0.16 -18.14
C LYS A 193 -11.53 -0.70 -17.71
N HIS A 194 -10.89 -0.07 -16.73
CA HIS A 194 -9.68 -0.62 -16.12
C HIS A 194 -9.98 -1.95 -15.41
N ALA A 195 -11.08 -2.02 -14.66
CA ALA A 195 -11.51 -3.25 -14.00
C ALA A 195 -11.72 -4.40 -15.00
N ASP A 196 -12.34 -4.15 -16.15
CA ASP A 196 -12.55 -5.16 -17.19
C ASP A 196 -11.24 -5.70 -17.79
N ILE A 197 -10.17 -4.90 -17.79
CA ILE A 197 -8.83 -5.32 -18.21
C ILE A 197 -8.10 -6.08 -17.09
N LEU A 198 -8.23 -5.63 -15.85
CA LEU A 198 -7.44 -6.15 -14.72
C LEU A 198 -8.04 -7.40 -14.10
N ARG A 199 -9.36 -7.44 -13.90
CA ARG A 199 -10.06 -8.57 -13.28
C ARG A 199 -9.66 -9.94 -13.84
N PRO A 200 -9.67 -10.18 -15.18
CA PRO A 200 -9.27 -11.48 -15.72
C PRO A 200 -7.82 -11.87 -15.40
N LYS A 201 -6.94 -10.87 -15.18
CA LYS A 201 -5.55 -11.11 -14.82
C LYS A 201 -5.41 -11.59 -13.38
N PHE A 202 -6.13 -10.95 -12.46
CA PHE A 202 -6.18 -11.36 -11.04
C PHE A 202 -6.80 -12.76 -10.91
N GLU A 203 -7.92 -13.01 -11.60
CA GLU A 203 -8.58 -14.32 -11.61
C GLU A 203 -7.67 -15.42 -12.17
N ALA A 204 -6.90 -15.12 -13.21
CA ALA A 204 -5.95 -16.08 -13.79
C ALA A 204 -4.82 -16.44 -12.81
N VAL A 205 -4.29 -15.44 -12.09
CA VAL A 205 -3.27 -15.66 -11.05
C VAL A 205 -3.85 -16.50 -9.93
N ASP A 206 -4.98 -16.08 -9.34
CA ASP A 206 -5.62 -16.80 -8.23
C ASP A 206 -5.94 -18.25 -8.62
N LYS A 207 -6.51 -18.46 -9.82
CA LYS A 207 -6.80 -19.82 -10.31
C LYS A 207 -5.56 -20.69 -10.39
N ILE A 208 -4.46 -20.19 -10.95
CA ILE A 208 -3.22 -20.97 -11.09
C ILE A 208 -2.62 -21.27 -9.72
N LEU A 209 -2.58 -20.29 -8.82
CA LEU A 209 -2.08 -20.50 -7.46
C LEU A 209 -2.94 -21.54 -6.72
N ASN A 210 -4.28 -21.46 -6.85
CA ASN A 210 -5.17 -22.47 -6.28
C ASN A 210 -4.92 -23.87 -6.89
N ASP A 211 -4.84 -23.97 -8.22
CA ASP A 211 -4.64 -25.27 -8.91
C ASP A 211 -3.28 -25.90 -8.51
N GLU A 212 -2.25 -25.08 -8.25
CA GLU A 212 -0.87 -25.57 -8.04
C GLU A 212 -0.46 -25.68 -6.56
N LEU A 213 -0.97 -24.83 -5.68
CA LEU A 213 -0.47 -24.69 -4.30
C LEU A 213 -1.51 -24.96 -3.22
N ASN A 214 -2.81 -24.89 -3.55
CA ASN A 214 -3.84 -25.08 -2.54
C ASN A 214 -3.78 -26.47 -1.92
N GLY A 215 -3.97 -26.54 -0.60
CA GLY A 215 -3.92 -27.81 0.16
C GLY A 215 -2.52 -28.36 0.45
N LEU A 216 -1.45 -27.71 -0.06
CA LEU A 216 -0.08 -28.14 0.22
C LEU A 216 0.46 -27.59 1.55
N GLY A 217 -0.16 -26.56 2.13
CA GLY A 217 0.27 -25.92 3.38
C GLY A 217 1.63 -25.21 3.28
N ILE A 218 2.02 -24.79 2.07
CA ILE A 218 3.34 -24.18 1.79
C ILE A 218 3.26 -22.72 1.38
N ALA A 219 2.06 -22.18 1.22
CA ALA A 219 1.86 -20.80 0.81
C ALA A 219 0.46 -20.30 1.19
N GLU A 220 0.37 -18.98 1.36
CA GLU A 220 -0.88 -18.24 1.55
C GLU A 220 -0.83 -16.97 0.70
N TRP A 221 -1.98 -16.50 0.21
CA TRP A 221 -2.06 -15.27 -0.57
C TRP A 221 -3.39 -14.56 -0.40
N THR A 222 -3.36 -13.24 -0.60
CA THR A 222 -4.58 -12.41 -0.55
C THR A 222 -5.38 -12.52 -1.85
N LYS A 223 -6.71 -12.30 -1.74
CA LYS A 223 -7.64 -12.22 -2.87
C LYS A 223 -8.28 -10.83 -2.88
N PRO A 224 -7.59 -9.83 -3.43
CA PRO A 224 -8.07 -8.45 -3.37
C PRO A 224 -9.25 -8.21 -4.31
N ASN A 225 -10.20 -7.37 -3.86
CA ASN A 225 -11.32 -6.88 -4.68
C ASN A 225 -10.97 -5.59 -5.45
N GLY A 226 -9.72 -5.15 -5.38
CA GLY A 226 -9.24 -3.96 -6.04
C GLY A 226 -7.74 -3.74 -5.91
N GLY A 227 -7.28 -2.60 -6.37
CA GLY A 227 -5.85 -2.27 -6.36
C GLY A 227 -5.06 -2.99 -7.44
N TYR A 228 -3.75 -3.11 -7.21
CA TYR A 228 -2.81 -3.59 -8.24
C TYR A 228 -1.99 -4.82 -7.81
N PHE A 229 -2.14 -5.30 -6.58
CA PHE A 229 -1.22 -6.27 -6.01
C PHE A 229 -1.94 -7.44 -5.33
N ILE A 230 -1.22 -8.55 -5.25
CA ILE A 230 -1.53 -9.71 -4.44
C ILE A 230 -0.35 -9.89 -3.49
N SER A 231 -0.60 -9.97 -2.20
CA SER A 231 0.41 -10.35 -1.21
C SER A 231 0.46 -11.87 -1.12
N PHE A 232 1.65 -12.41 -1.24
CA PHE A 232 1.89 -13.84 -1.22
C PHE A 232 2.94 -14.17 -0.16
N ASN A 233 2.63 -15.10 0.72
CA ASN A 233 3.55 -15.60 1.73
C ASN A 233 3.94 -17.04 1.41
N THR A 234 5.23 -17.29 1.30
CA THR A 234 5.82 -18.64 1.25
C THR A 234 5.94 -19.23 2.65
N LEU A 235 6.43 -20.44 2.80
CA LEU A 235 7.00 -20.87 4.07
C LEU A 235 8.14 -19.93 4.48
N LYS A 236 8.27 -19.69 5.77
CA LYS A 236 9.32 -18.82 6.35
C LYS A 236 10.71 -19.19 5.82
N GLY A 237 11.44 -18.15 5.36
CA GLY A 237 12.78 -18.26 4.79
C GLY A 237 12.82 -18.85 3.38
N CYS A 238 11.75 -18.70 2.59
CA CYS A 238 11.70 -19.19 1.22
C CYS A 238 11.49 -18.09 0.17
N ALA A 239 11.18 -16.85 0.58
CA ALA A 239 10.83 -15.79 -0.37
C ALA A 239 12.03 -15.39 -1.24
N SER A 240 13.17 -15.12 -0.63
CA SER A 240 14.40 -14.71 -1.33
C SER A 240 14.87 -15.71 -2.37
N ASP A 241 14.90 -16.98 -2.00
CA ASP A 241 15.31 -18.06 -2.91
C ASP A 241 14.28 -18.28 -4.03
N THR A 242 12.97 -18.16 -3.72
CA THR A 242 11.90 -18.24 -4.71
C THR A 242 12.03 -17.13 -5.76
N VAL A 243 12.21 -15.88 -5.34
CA VAL A 243 12.40 -14.73 -6.25
C VAL A 243 13.67 -14.92 -7.09
N THR A 244 14.75 -15.40 -6.48
CA THR A 244 16.01 -15.68 -7.17
C THR A 244 15.85 -16.77 -8.23
N LEU A 245 15.14 -17.85 -7.91
CA LEU A 245 14.88 -18.93 -8.86
C LEU A 245 14.00 -18.46 -10.02
N CYS A 246 12.93 -17.70 -9.74
CA CYS A 246 12.10 -17.08 -10.77
C CYS A 246 12.91 -16.20 -11.72
N SER A 247 13.81 -15.38 -11.19
CA SER A 247 14.69 -14.52 -11.99
C SER A 247 15.58 -15.31 -12.94
N LYS A 248 16.16 -16.43 -12.48
CA LYS A 248 16.94 -17.35 -13.34
C LYS A 248 16.11 -17.97 -14.46
N MET A 249 14.79 -18.08 -14.27
CA MET A 249 13.84 -18.58 -15.26
C MET A 249 13.21 -17.47 -16.12
N GLY A 250 13.68 -16.24 -15.99
CA GLY A 250 13.23 -15.09 -16.79
C GLY A 250 11.96 -14.40 -16.26
N VAL A 251 11.56 -14.67 -15.02
CA VAL A 251 10.42 -14.00 -14.36
C VAL A 251 10.94 -13.08 -13.26
N ALA A 252 10.78 -11.76 -13.47
CA ALA A 252 11.22 -10.74 -12.53
C ALA A 252 10.10 -10.37 -11.53
N PHE A 253 10.42 -10.39 -10.26
CA PHE A 253 9.61 -9.85 -9.17
C PHE A 253 10.30 -8.65 -8.53
N THR A 254 9.55 -7.88 -7.74
CA THR A 254 10.16 -6.98 -6.76
C THR A 254 11.03 -7.82 -5.82
N PRO A 255 12.23 -7.34 -5.41
CA PRO A 255 13.07 -8.09 -4.48
C PRO A 255 12.29 -8.51 -3.22
N ALA A 256 12.57 -9.72 -2.73
CA ALA A 256 12.04 -10.16 -1.44
C ALA A 256 12.51 -9.19 -0.35
N GLY A 257 11.63 -8.94 0.64
CA GLY A 257 11.89 -7.95 1.68
C GLY A 257 11.53 -6.51 1.32
N ALA A 258 11.34 -6.15 0.04
CA ALA A 258 11.02 -4.78 -0.37
C ALA A 258 9.71 -4.24 0.27
N THR A 259 8.81 -5.11 0.69
CA THR A 259 7.57 -4.76 1.38
C THR A 259 7.74 -4.49 2.88
N TYR A 260 8.97 -4.46 3.36
CA TYR A 260 9.34 -4.22 4.75
C TYR A 260 10.35 -3.06 4.87
N PRO A 261 10.34 -2.34 6.00
CA PRO A 261 11.35 -1.33 6.30
C PRO A 261 12.79 -1.87 6.13
N TYR A 262 13.66 -1.04 5.55
CA TYR A 262 15.06 -1.39 5.26
C TYR A 262 15.25 -2.60 4.33
N GLY A 263 14.19 -3.03 3.63
CA GLY A 263 14.24 -4.21 2.77
C GLY A 263 14.39 -5.54 3.53
N ASN A 264 14.03 -5.56 4.80
CA ASN A 264 14.23 -6.71 5.69
C ASN A 264 12.89 -7.29 6.16
N ASP A 265 12.42 -8.34 5.49
CA ASP A 265 11.33 -9.18 5.97
C ASP A 265 11.92 -10.14 7.03
N PRO A 266 11.54 -10.03 8.31
CA PRO A 266 12.13 -10.86 9.38
C PRO A 266 11.88 -12.35 9.19
N GLU A 267 10.80 -12.72 8.49
CA GLU A 267 10.44 -14.11 8.24
C GLU A 267 10.86 -14.61 6.85
N ASP A 268 11.38 -13.72 5.98
CA ASP A 268 11.70 -14.01 4.57
C ASP A 268 10.61 -14.84 3.88
N GLN A 269 9.37 -14.33 3.92
CA GLN A 269 8.20 -15.04 3.42
C GLN A 269 7.36 -14.24 2.42
N ASN A 270 7.39 -12.91 2.48
CA ASN A 270 6.47 -12.08 1.70
C ASN A 270 7.00 -11.76 0.30
N ILE A 271 6.15 -11.97 -0.70
CA ILE A 271 6.40 -11.63 -2.10
C ILE A 271 5.20 -10.86 -2.64
N ARG A 272 5.46 -9.68 -3.24
CA ARG A 272 4.44 -8.88 -3.91
C ARG A 272 4.28 -9.32 -5.36
N ILE A 273 3.09 -9.76 -5.75
CA ILE A 273 2.72 -10.09 -7.12
C ILE A 273 1.96 -8.93 -7.75
N ALA A 274 2.40 -8.47 -8.94
CA ALA A 274 1.80 -7.36 -9.68
C ALA A 274 1.31 -7.82 -11.07
N PRO A 275 0.09 -8.35 -11.21
CA PRO A 275 -0.39 -8.91 -12.47
C PRO A 275 -0.82 -7.86 -13.50
N THR A 276 -0.72 -6.58 -13.18
CA THR A 276 -1.38 -5.51 -13.95
C THR A 276 -0.72 -5.18 -15.28
N PHE A 277 0.61 -5.28 -15.40
CA PHE A 277 1.37 -4.82 -16.55
C PHE A 277 1.40 -5.83 -17.70
N ALA A 278 1.78 -7.08 -17.44
CA ALA A 278 2.01 -8.09 -18.48
C ALA A 278 0.71 -8.50 -19.18
N ASN A 279 0.82 -9.03 -20.40
CA ASN A 279 -0.32 -9.59 -21.12
C ASN A 279 -0.75 -10.94 -20.50
N MET A 280 -1.94 -11.43 -20.84
CA MET A 280 -2.54 -12.62 -20.25
C MET A 280 -1.71 -13.89 -20.45
N LYS A 281 -1.03 -14.03 -21.60
CA LYS A 281 -0.18 -15.21 -21.89
C LYS A 281 1.02 -15.26 -20.97
N ASP A 282 1.69 -14.11 -20.81
CA ASP A 282 2.88 -14.00 -19.98
C ASP A 282 2.54 -14.13 -18.49
N ILE A 283 1.41 -13.56 -18.04
CA ILE A 283 0.92 -13.71 -16.66
C ILE A 283 0.71 -15.19 -16.33
N LYS A 284 0.00 -15.93 -17.19
CA LYS A 284 -0.26 -17.35 -16.96
C LYS A 284 1.04 -18.17 -16.90
N LEU A 285 2.00 -17.88 -17.79
CA LEU A 285 3.29 -18.55 -17.78
C LEU A 285 4.11 -18.19 -16.54
N ALA A 286 4.23 -16.90 -16.23
CA ALA A 286 4.97 -16.41 -15.07
C ALA A 286 4.41 -16.97 -13.76
N THR A 287 3.08 -17.03 -13.61
CA THR A 287 2.46 -17.58 -12.40
C THR A 287 2.74 -19.09 -12.24
N LYS A 288 2.74 -19.85 -13.34
CA LYS A 288 3.13 -21.28 -13.28
C LYS A 288 4.59 -21.48 -12.90
N ILE A 289 5.49 -20.68 -13.47
CA ILE A 289 6.92 -20.69 -13.11
C ILE A 289 7.07 -20.33 -11.63
N PHE A 290 6.36 -19.31 -11.17
CA PHE A 290 6.35 -18.89 -9.77
C PHE A 290 5.89 -20.03 -8.84
N ALA A 291 4.74 -20.64 -9.11
CA ALA A 291 4.22 -21.74 -8.30
C ALA A 291 5.17 -22.94 -8.25
N LEU A 292 5.82 -23.26 -9.38
CA LEU A 292 6.84 -24.32 -9.43
C LEU A 292 8.07 -23.94 -8.60
N SER A 293 8.52 -22.69 -8.68
CA SER A 293 9.66 -22.18 -7.89
C SER A 293 9.37 -22.26 -6.39
N VAL A 294 8.16 -21.89 -5.95
CA VAL A 294 7.72 -22.04 -4.56
C VAL A 294 7.82 -23.49 -4.11
N LYS A 295 7.33 -24.44 -4.91
CA LYS A 295 7.40 -25.88 -4.60
C LYS A 295 8.85 -26.37 -4.47
N ILE A 296 9.72 -26.01 -5.43
CA ILE A 296 11.13 -26.45 -5.44
C ILE A 296 11.85 -25.93 -4.20
N VAL A 297 11.82 -24.62 -3.96
CA VAL A 297 12.50 -23.99 -2.82
C VAL A 297 12.00 -24.55 -1.49
N THR A 298 10.69 -24.73 -1.37
CA THR A 298 10.11 -25.32 -0.16
C THR A 298 10.60 -26.74 0.07
N LEU A 299 10.61 -27.58 -0.97
CA LEU A 299 11.09 -28.96 -0.87
C LEU A 299 12.58 -29.02 -0.49
N GLU A 300 13.43 -28.23 -1.12
CA GLU A 300 14.86 -28.12 -0.79
C GLU A 300 15.05 -27.74 0.69
N LYS A 301 14.28 -26.75 1.17
CA LYS A 301 14.33 -26.34 2.57
C LYS A 301 13.89 -27.43 3.53
N LEU A 302 12.81 -28.14 3.23
CA LEU A 302 12.31 -29.22 4.08
C LEU A 302 13.27 -30.41 4.12
N ILE A 303 13.88 -30.78 2.98
CA ILE A 303 14.89 -31.83 2.92
C ILE A 303 16.12 -31.46 3.76
N ASN A 304 16.65 -30.24 3.59
CA ASN A 304 17.81 -29.75 4.34
C ASN A 304 17.54 -29.65 5.87
N LYS A 305 16.28 -29.50 6.27
CA LYS A 305 15.90 -29.46 7.68
C LYS A 305 15.72 -30.86 8.29
N ALA A 306 15.48 -31.86 7.43
CA ALA A 306 15.29 -33.25 7.84
C ALA A 306 16.60 -34.06 7.85
N ALA A 307 17.65 -33.54 7.19
CA ALA A 307 19.01 -34.13 7.15
C ALA A 307 19.86 -33.60 8.32
#